data_8e9c613fa08b2f4c52b60d2f7ef52f71
#
_entry.id   8e9c613fa08b2f4c52b60d2f7ef52f71
#
_cell.length_a   1.000
_cell.length_b   1.000
_cell.length_c   1.000
_cell.angle_alpha   90.00
_cell.angle_beta   90.00
_cell.angle_gamma   90.00
#
_symmetry.space_group_name_H-M   'P 1'
#
loop_
_entity.id
_entity.type
_entity.pdbx_description
1 polymer ?
#
loop_
_entity_poly.entity_id
_entity_poly.type
_entity_poly.pdbx_seq_one_letter_code
_entity_poly.pdbx_strand_id
1 'polypeptide(L)'
;MFGSIRVEGRHGTATPTSFLWVSPVLEFLPDFHLSGVVVTSVLVVILVSHVALLLFFWRGRKALTKANLQLESANEELRRRAFIDPLTGLPNRMLFEDRLLHAMQRYDRDDDSRARREPRKVAVLFVDLDGFKPINDMLGHAVGDEVLQEAARRLRTTTRDSDTVARIGGDEFVLLAEDVSDVADCASLANRVIQVLAQPLEIQGHQVTLSGSVGVALYPEHGDRLKLVQNADAAMYTAKRAGGNTYALFESRMNEGLQDQLSLQQDLRHALERGELQLHYQPKIDARLGRLQGVEALLRWQHPTRGMVGPNVFIPIAERFGLINGLGNWVIEESCRQMRVWADEGLSMNVAINLSVHQLRTEELVPRIESALARYQVMPSQLLCEITESVAMEDIESTQRAFEALSRIGVYLSIDDFGTGYSSLSYLRQLPARQLKIDRSFVADIEVRPDARAIVGAVIQLAHQLGLRVVAEGVETEGQRDILLVLQCDELQGYLLARPMAVEALDDWLQKQPSDEPLPIVSARDGEAALMKDDVGEILV
;
A
#
# COMPACT_ATOMS: atom_id res chain seq x y z
N MET A 1 34.47 29.55 27.72
CA MET A 1 34.80 29.96 29.14
C MET A 1 34.04 29.02 30.02
N PHE A 2 34.73 28.07 30.57
CA PHE A 2 34.56 27.38 31.85
C PHE A 2 35.43 26.15 31.79
N GLY A 3 36.34 26.12 32.63
CA GLY A 3 37.57 25.53 32.87
C GLY A 3 37.48 24.06 33.30
N SER A 4 38.37 23.31 32.72
CA SER A 4 38.72 21.96 33.11
C SER A 4 39.46 21.96 34.45
N ILE A 5 38.93 21.24 35.44
CA ILE A 5 39.69 20.88 36.63
C ILE A 5 40.19 19.45 36.46
N ARG A 6 41.51 19.36 36.26
CA ARG A 6 42.30 18.13 36.28
C ARG A 6 42.61 17.81 37.78
N VAL A 7 42.21 16.65 38.28
CA VAL A 7 42.65 16.15 39.57
C VAL A 7 43.65 15.02 39.32
N GLU A 8 44.92 15.31 39.61
CA GLU A 8 46.01 14.32 39.67
C GLU A 8 45.87 13.49 40.94
N GLY A 9 45.88 12.18 40.78
CA GLY A 9 45.98 11.25 41.91
C GLY A 9 47.40 11.16 42.43
N ARG A 10 47.58 11.30 43.73
CA ARG A 10 48.76 10.84 44.45
C ARG A 10 48.35 9.74 45.42
N HIS A 11 48.95 8.58 45.22
CA HIS A 11 48.98 7.50 46.19
C HIS A 11 49.70 7.95 47.46
N GLY A 12 49.02 7.87 48.61
CA GLY A 12 49.60 8.06 49.91
C GLY A 12 48.99 7.04 50.87
N THR A 13 49.78 6.03 51.19
CA THR A 13 49.51 5.07 52.28
C THR A 13 49.42 5.80 53.59
N ALA A 14 48.28 5.83 54.22
CA ALA A 14 48.12 6.32 55.62
C ALA A 14 47.64 5.18 56.51
N THR A 15 48.54 4.77 57.37
CA THR A 15 48.29 3.91 58.52
C THR A 15 47.26 4.52 59.49
N PRO A 16 46.44 3.74 60.19
CA PRO A 16 45.43 4.24 61.11
C PRO A 16 46.10 4.53 62.51
N THR A 17 46.46 5.77 62.71
CA THR A 17 46.79 6.25 64.09
C THR A 17 45.87 7.41 64.39
N SER A 18 44.89 7.16 65.26
CA SER A 18 44.33 8.17 66.15
C SER A 18 43.10 7.65 66.90
N PHE A 19 43.37 6.77 67.83
CA PHE A 19 42.52 6.63 69.02
C PHE A 19 43.24 7.34 70.15
N LEU A 20 43.11 8.62 70.29
CA LEU A 20 43.58 9.39 71.48
C LEU A 20 43.02 10.81 71.44
N TRP A 21 41.70 10.93 71.62
CA TRP A 21 41.04 12.20 71.93
C TRP A 21 39.85 11.98 72.92
N VAL A 22 40.04 11.20 73.97
CA VAL A 22 39.01 11.04 75.03
C VAL A 22 39.57 11.31 76.40
N SER A 23 40.67 12.05 76.52
CA SER A 23 41.28 12.26 77.83
C SER A 23 41.63 13.72 78.24
N PRO A 24 40.78 14.73 78.08
CA PRO A 24 40.82 15.79 79.05
C PRO A 24 39.46 16.26 79.61
N VAL A 25 38.34 15.53 79.36
CA VAL A 25 37.04 15.98 79.92
C VAL A 25 36.73 15.35 81.29
N LEU A 26 37.53 14.40 81.72
CA LEU A 26 37.31 13.71 83.02
C LEU A 26 37.99 14.35 84.25
N GLU A 27 38.80 15.41 84.08
CA GLU A 27 39.48 16.07 85.24
C GLU A 27 38.74 17.27 85.87
N PHE A 28 37.52 17.59 85.41
CA PHE A 28 36.72 18.69 85.95
C PHE A 28 35.33 18.26 86.46
N LEU A 29 35.19 17.05 87.00
CA LEU A 29 34.00 16.68 87.76
C LEU A 29 34.33 16.62 89.24
N PRO A 30 33.73 17.49 90.06
CA PRO A 30 33.82 17.35 91.49
C PRO A 30 33.21 16.03 91.95
N ASP A 31 33.73 15.44 93.05
CA ASP A 31 33.33 14.18 93.67
C ASP A 31 31.80 14.05 93.86
N PHE A 32 31.10 13.76 92.81
CA PHE A 32 29.73 13.28 92.90
C PHE A 32 29.77 11.76 93.06
N HIS A 33 29.62 11.30 94.34
CA HIS A 33 29.21 9.92 94.60
C HIS A 33 27.83 9.67 94.02
N LEU A 34 27.78 9.57 92.70
CA LEU A 34 26.59 9.08 92.00
C LEU A 34 26.40 7.61 92.36
N SER A 35 25.29 7.31 93.07
CA SER A 35 24.93 5.92 93.39
C SER A 35 25.02 5.08 92.11
N GLY A 36 25.55 3.86 92.17
CA GLY A 36 25.74 2.98 91.00
C GLY A 36 24.49 2.82 90.15
N VAL A 37 23.33 3.04 90.74
CA VAL A 37 22.03 3.04 90.06
C VAL A 37 21.86 4.18 89.02
N VAL A 38 22.37 5.40 89.38
CA VAL A 38 22.28 6.55 88.46
C VAL A 38 23.20 6.40 87.26
N VAL A 39 24.41 5.87 87.44
CA VAL A 39 25.38 5.62 86.39
C VAL A 39 24.86 4.56 85.45
N THR A 40 24.31 3.45 85.94
CA THR A 40 23.68 2.40 85.08
C THR A 40 22.47 2.90 84.37
N SER A 41 21.62 3.73 84.94
CA SER A 41 20.46 4.34 84.31
C SER A 41 20.86 5.25 83.16
N VAL A 42 21.89 6.09 83.34
CA VAL A 42 22.40 6.96 82.24
C VAL A 42 22.98 6.13 81.07
N LEU A 43 23.76 5.10 81.41
CA LEU A 43 24.30 4.19 80.35
C LEU A 43 23.22 3.48 79.60
N VAL A 44 22.14 3.00 80.23
CA VAL A 44 20.99 2.38 79.61
C VAL A 44 20.27 3.36 78.66
N VAL A 45 20.06 4.61 79.11
CA VAL A 45 19.43 5.65 78.26
C VAL A 45 20.27 5.95 77.02
N ILE A 46 21.61 6.09 77.23
CA ILE A 46 22.52 6.29 76.06
C ILE A 46 22.49 5.13 75.13
N LEU A 47 22.51 3.89 75.62
CA LEU A 47 22.44 2.69 74.78
C LEU A 47 21.10 2.61 73.99
N VAL A 48 19.97 2.83 74.62
CA VAL A 48 18.64 2.85 74.01
C VAL A 48 18.56 3.95 72.97
N SER A 49 19.10 5.15 73.27
CA SER A 49 19.15 6.25 72.31
C SER A 49 19.97 5.89 71.06
N HIS A 50 21.13 5.25 71.23
CA HIS A 50 21.98 4.81 70.14
C HIS A 50 21.29 3.72 69.31
N VAL A 51 20.66 2.75 69.94
CA VAL A 51 19.88 1.69 69.20
C VAL A 51 18.70 2.30 68.45
N ALA A 52 17.98 3.24 69.07
CA ALA A 52 16.89 3.95 68.39
C ALA A 52 17.39 4.76 67.18
N LEU A 53 18.52 5.44 67.29
CA LEU A 53 19.15 6.18 66.20
C LEU A 53 19.62 5.26 65.10
N LEU A 54 20.25 4.13 65.44
CA LEU A 54 20.66 3.12 64.45
C LEU A 54 19.45 2.52 63.71
N LEU A 55 18.37 2.21 64.42
CA LEU A 55 17.12 1.73 63.80
C LEU A 55 16.47 2.79 62.94
N PHE A 56 16.51 4.05 63.31
CA PHE A 56 16.04 5.17 62.52
C PHE A 56 16.84 5.30 61.23
N PHE A 57 18.18 5.31 61.32
CA PHE A 57 19.05 5.36 60.15
C PHE A 57 18.88 4.11 59.24
N TRP A 58 18.75 2.93 59.83
CA TRP A 58 18.52 1.70 59.07
C TRP A 58 17.17 1.72 58.30
N ARG A 59 16.08 2.16 58.97
CA ARG A 59 14.78 2.34 58.33
C ARG A 59 14.82 3.41 57.25
N GLY A 60 15.46 4.54 57.50
CA GLY A 60 15.64 5.59 56.52
C GLY A 60 16.41 5.12 55.29
N ARG A 61 17.52 4.40 55.50
CA ARG A 61 18.30 3.82 54.39
C ARG A 61 17.49 2.81 53.59
N LYS A 62 16.73 1.96 54.25
CA LYS A 62 15.86 0.96 53.56
C LYS A 62 14.72 1.64 52.77
N ALA A 63 14.15 2.69 53.32
CA ALA A 63 13.12 3.49 52.63
C ALA A 63 13.71 4.22 51.41
N LEU A 64 14.89 4.82 51.54
CA LEU A 64 15.59 5.47 50.41
C LEU A 64 15.96 4.49 49.28
N THR A 65 16.48 3.30 49.64
CA THR A 65 16.79 2.26 48.62
C THR A 65 15.54 1.82 47.90
N LYS A 66 14.42 1.63 48.61
CA LYS A 66 13.14 1.27 48.00
C LYS A 66 12.61 2.37 47.06
N ALA A 67 12.71 3.64 47.50
CA ALA A 67 12.30 4.78 46.69
C ALA A 67 13.15 4.92 45.42
N ASN A 68 14.48 4.74 45.53
CA ASN A 68 15.37 4.75 44.36
C ASN A 68 15.05 3.63 43.37
N LEU A 69 14.81 2.41 43.83
CA LEU A 69 14.40 1.30 42.96
C LEU A 69 13.05 1.56 42.25
N GLN A 70 12.11 2.16 42.99
CA GLN A 70 10.83 2.57 42.39
C GLN A 70 11.00 3.70 41.36
N LEU A 71 11.86 4.66 41.62
CA LEU A 71 12.18 5.74 40.69
C LEU A 71 12.89 5.24 39.46
N GLU A 72 13.85 4.33 39.58
CA GLU A 72 14.55 3.68 38.47
C GLU A 72 13.55 2.90 37.62
N SER A 73 12.70 2.07 38.23
CA SER A 73 11.67 1.31 37.52
C SER A 73 10.67 2.21 36.79
N ALA A 74 10.22 3.29 37.43
CA ALA A 74 9.32 4.27 36.82
C ALA A 74 10.00 5.02 35.66
N ASN A 75 11.27 5.35 35.80
CA ASN A 75 12.05 6.05 34.78
C ASN A 75 12.31 5.13 33.57
N GLU A 76 12.55 3.84 33.81
CA GLU A 76 12.71 2.82 32.76
C GLU A 76 11.40 2.58 31.99
N GLU A 77 10.28 2.52 32.71
CA GLU A 77 8.95 2.42 32.10
C GLU A 77 8.60 3.69 31.29
N LEU A 78 8.91 4.87 31.79
CA LEU A 78 8.72 6.13 31.04
C LEU A 78 9.59 6.18 29.80
N ARG A 79 10.86 5.77 29.89
CA ARG A 79 11.75 5.66 28.72
C ARG A 79 11.21 4.67 27.70
N ARG A 80 10.74 3.50 28.16
CA ARG A 80 10.17 2.50 27.28
C ARG A 80 8.95 3.04 26.53
N ARG A 81 8.02 3.70 27.24
CA ARG A 81 6.84 4.33 26.61
C ARG A 81 7.19 5.47 25.66
N ALA A 82 8.27 6.21 25.95
CA ALA A 82 8.68 7.34 25.11
C ALA A 82 9.35 6.90 23.81
N PHE A 83 10.02 5.73 23.77
CA PHE A 83 10.93 5.36 22.67
C PHE A 83 10.60 4.05 21.95
N ILE A 84 9.67 3.25 22.48
CA ILE A 84 9.34 1.92 21.96
C ILE A 84 7.87 1.87 21.57
N ASP A 85 7.58 1.29 20.40
CA ASP A 85 6.22 0.95 19.98
C ASP A 85 5.66 -0.19 20.84
N PRO A 86 4.52 -0.01 21.51
CA PRO A 86 4.00 -0.99 22.47
C PRO A 86 3.51 -2.28 21.83
N LEU A 87 3.12 -2.25 20.55
CA LEU A 87 2.60 -3.41 19.82
C LEU A 87 3.72 -4.33 19.35
N THR A 88 4.72 -3.75 18.70
CA THR A 88 5.77 -4.53 18.00
C THR A 88 7.06 -4.67 18.84
N GLY A 89 7.23 -3.84 19.87
CA GLY A 89 8.47 -3.79 20.64
C GLY A 89 9.66 -3.17 19.90
N LEU A 90 9.45 -2.66 18.71
CA LEU A 90 10.46 -1.93 17.93
C LEU A 90 10.64 -0.49 18.44
N PRO A 91 11.76 0.18 18.14
CA PRO A 91 11.89 1.62 18.19
C PRO A 91 10.67 2.31 17.57
N ASN A 92 10.18 3.36 18.21
CA ASN A 92 9.17 4.22 17.64
C ASN A 92 9.82 5.34 16.80
N ARG A 93 8.98 6.21 16.23
CA ARG A 93 9.42 7.35 15.42
C ARG A 93 10.46 8.21 16.11
N MET A 94 10.26 8.51 17.39
CA MET A 94 11.17 9.40 18.15
C MET A 94 12.57 8.81 18.29
N LEU A 95 12.67 7.53 18.64
CA LEU A 95 13.97 6.85 18.74
C LEU A 95 14.65 6.69 17.38
N PHE A 96 13.88 6.45 16.33
CA PHE A 96 14.41 6.40 14.98
C PHE A 96 15.03 7.74 14.56
N GLU A 97 14.33 8.84 14.77
CA GLU A 97 14.82 10.19 14.42
C GLU A 97 16.08 10.57 15.19
N ASP A 98 16.19 10.16 16.45
CA ASP A 98 17.40 10.35 17.28
C ASP A 98 18.59 9.55 16.71
N ARG A 99 18.37 8.27 16.38
CA ARG A 99 19.42 7.42 15.80
C ARG A 99 19.86 7.90 14.43
N LEU A 100 18.92 8.32 13.59
CA LEU A 100 19.23 8.90 12.28
C LEU A 100 20.13 10.13 12.42
N LEU A 101 19.80 11.03 13.35
CA LEU A 101 20.63 12.21 13.62
C LEU A 101 22.06 11.81 14.02
N HIS A 102 22.20 10.83 14.91
CA HIS A 102 23.51 10.35 15.35
C HIS A 102 24.31 9.68 14.23
N ALA A 103 23.66 8.88 13.37
CA ALA A 103 24.29 8.25 12.23
C ALA A 103 24.82 9.28 11.22
N MET A 104 24.03 10.31 10.92
CA MET A 104 24.44 11.40 10.02
C MET A 104 25.61 12.21 10.60
N GLN A 105 25.54 12.55 11.90
CA GLN A 105 26.65 13.26 12.57
C GLN A 105 27.95 12.42 12.64
N ARG A 106 27.81 11.11 12.68
CA ARG A 106 28.97 10.21 12.60
C ARG A 106 29.56 10.24 11.19
N TYR A 107 28.71 10.14 10.16
CA TYR A 107 29.11 10.27 8.77
C TYR A 107 29.90 11.58 8.53
N ASP A 108 29.35 12.72 8.91
CA ASP A 108 29.96 14.05 8.70
C ASP A 108 31.33 14.16 9.39
N ARG A 109 31.48 13.61 10.59
CA ARG A 109 32.77 13.59 11.31
C ARG A 109 33.81 12.67 10.68
N ASP A 110 33.35 11.53 10.15
CA ASP A 110 34.23 10.55 9.53
C ASP A 110 34.70 11.01 8.15
N ASP A 111 33.87 11.77 7.41
CA ASP A 111 34.20 12.37 6.12
C ASP A 111 35.32 13.41 6.27
N ASP A 112 35.28 14.26 7.29
CA ASP A 112 36.32 15.24 7.61
C ASP A 112 37.69 14.59 7.96
N SER A 113 37.71 13.33 8.40
CA SER A 113 38.91 12.68 8.94
C SER A 113 39.62 11.70 8.00
N ARG A 114 38.98 11.27 6.90
CA ARG A 114 39.46 10.15 6.05
C ARG A 114 39.85 10.56 4.62
N ALA A 115 41.09 10.91 4.43
CA ALA A 115 41.65 11.17 3.10
C ALA A 115 41.90 9.95 2.19
N ARG A 116 41.44 8.69 2.56
CA ARG A 116 41.84 7.47 1.83
C ARG A 116 40.83 6.31 1.76
N ARG A 117 39.58 6.42 2.23
CA ARG A 117 38.52 5.42 2.01
C ARG A 117 37.27 6.13 1.58
N GLU A 118 36.52 5.53 0.63
CA GLU A 118 35.19 6.02 0.30
C GLU A 118 34.32 6.05 1.57
N PRO A 119 33.70 7.20 1.88
CA PRO A 119 32.87 7.33 3.07
C PRO A 119 31.69 6.34 2.97
N ARG A 120 31.45 5.57 4.02
CA ARG A 120 30.29 4.69 4.10
C ARG A 120 29.04 5.53 4.36
N LYS A 121 28.03 5.36 3.54
CA LYS A 121 26.80 6.16 3.54
C LYS A 121 25.81 5.69 4.60
N VAL A 122 24.80 6.52 4.84
CA VAL A 122 23.63 6.18 5.65
C VAL A 122 22.42 6.04 4.73
N ALA A 123 21.68 4.95 4.84
CA ALA A 123 20.47 4.75 4.07
C ALA A 123 19.24 4.67 4.96
N VAL A 124 18.14 5.27 4.50
CA VAL A 124 16.80 5.11 5.06
C VAL A 124 15.96 4.32 4.07
N LEU A 125 15.36 3.24 4.55
CA LEU A 125 14.37 2.46 3.81
C LEU A 125 13.01 2.67 4.47
N PHE A 126 12.05 3.20 3.74
CA PHE A 126 10.66 3.31 4.16
C PHE A 126 9.90 2.11 3.62
N VAL A 127 9.17 1.39 4.46
CA VAL A 127 8.49 0.13 4.13
C VAL A 127 7.02 0.26 4.50
N ASP A 128 6.14 -0.04 3.56
CA ASP A 128 4.68 -0.12 3.75
C ASP A 128 4.24 -1.56 3.44
N LEU A 129 3.36 -2.11 4.26
CA LEU A 129 2.83 -3.46 4.05
C LEU A 129 1.66 -3.43 3.08
N ASP A 130 1.86 -3.94 1.87
CA ASP A 130 0.81 -4.01 0.87
C ASP A 130 -0.31 -4.98 1.31
N GLY A 131 -1.56 -4.55 1.16
CA GLY A 131 -2.71 -5.39 1.48
C GLY A 131 -3.01 -5.56 2.98
N PHE A 132 -2.36 -4.80 3.88
CA PHE A 132 -2.60 -4.91 5.33
C PHE A 132 -4.01 -4.48 5.72
N LYS A 133 -4.55 -3.41 5.12
CA LYS A 133 -5.89 -2.93 5.43
C LYS A 133 -6.98 -3.97 5.13
N PRO A 134 -7.03 -4.63 3.96
CA PRO A 134 -7.93 -5.76 3.71
C PRO A 134 -7.85 -6.87 4.76
N ILE A 135 -6.66 -7.20 5.26
CA ILE A 135 -6.49 -8.21 6.31
C ILE A 135 -7.21 -7.79 7.60
N ASN A 136 -7.03 -6.53 8.03
CA ASN A 136 -7.74 -5.97 9.17
C ASN A 136 -9.27 -6.00 8.97
N ASP A 137 -9.73 -5.62 7.78
CA ASP A 137 -11.15 -5.51 7.46
C ASP A 137 -11.82 -6.90 7.40
N MET A 138 -11.10 -7.94 6.92
CA MET A 138 -11.62 -9.31 6.78
C MET A 138 -11.46 -10.16 8.05
N LEU A 139 -10.32 -10.08 8.73
CA LEU A 139 -9.95 -10.98 9.83
C LEU A 139 -9.96 -10.28 11.19
N GLY A 140 -10.19 -8.98 11.21
CA GLY A 140 -10.28 -8.17 12.42
C GLY A 140 -8.90 -7.66 12.92
N HIS A 141 -8.94 -6.59 13.71
CA HIS A 141 -7.73 -5.91 14.21
C HIS A 141 -6.81 -6.79 15.04
N ALA A 142 -7.35 -7.81 15.74
CA ALA A 142 -6.51 -8.72 16.54
C ALA A 142 -5.56 -9.55 15.66
N VAL A 143 -6.03 -10.02 14.50
CA VAL A 143 -5.20 -10.71 13.51
C VAL A 143 -4.21 -9.74 12.87
N GLY A 144 -4.64 -8.51 12.55
CA GLY A 144 -3.77 -7.47 12.04
C GLY A 144 -2.62 -7.11 13.01
N ASP A 145 -2.91 -7.07 14.31
CA ASP A 145 -1.87 -6.84 15.33
C ASP A 145 -0.81 -7.96 15.33
N GLU A 146 -1.23 -9.22 15.20
CA GLU A 146 -0.30 -10.35 15.07
C GLU A 146 0.52 -10.29 13.77
N VAL A 147 -0.11 -9.88 12.66
CA VAL A 147 0.58 -9.62 11.39
C VAL A 147 1.67 -8.57 11.55
N LEU A 148 1.37 -7.45 12.21
CA LEU A 148 2.36 -6.38 12.47
C LEU A 148 3.50 -6.85 13.37
N GLN A 149 3.21 -7.67 14.38
CA GLN A 149 4.25 -8.25 15.25
C GLN A 149 5.17 -9.20 14.47
N GLU A 150 4.60 -10.03 13.61
CA GLU A 150 5.40 -10.95 12.79
C GLU A 150 6.22 -10.20 11.71
N ALA A 151 5.64 -9.18 11.06
CA ALA A 151 6.37 -8.31 10.14
C ALA A 151 7.56 -7.63 10.86
N ALA A 152 7.34 -7.09 12.05
CA ALA A 152 8.39 -6.51 12.89
C ALA A 152 9.51 -7.50 13.21
N ARG A 153 9.15 -8.73 13.57
CA ARG A 153 10.10 -9.81 13.84
C ARG A 153 10.93 -10.15 12.60
N ARG A 154 10.30 -10.28 11.44
CA ARG A 154 10.96 -10.55 10.16
C ARG A 154 11.92 -9.44 9.76
N LEU A 155 11.48 -8.20 9.81
CA LEU A 155 12.31 -7.04 9.51
C LEU A 155 13.56 -6.99 10.40
N ARG A 156 13.41 -7.25 11.70
CA ARG A 156 14.52 -7.28 12.66
C ARG A 156 15.54 -8.38 12.33
N THR A 157 15.11 -9.53 11.84
CA THR A 157 16.03 -10.62 11.45
C THR A 157 16.77 -10.35 10.14
N THR A 158 16.30 -9.38 9.37
CA THR A 158 16.88 -9.01 8.06
C THR A 158 18.01 -8.00 8.19
N THR A 159 18.08 -7.29 9.32
CA THR A 159 19.02 -6.19 9.58
C THR A 159 20.16 -6.62 10.49
N ARG A 160 21.28 -5.88 10.44
CA ARG A 160 22.45 -6.05 11.31
C ARG A 160 22.18 -5.43 12.68
N ASP A 161 23.01 -5.76 13.68
CA ASP A 161 22.93 -5.15 15.01
C ASP A 161 23.19 -3.63 15.00
N SER A 162 23.95 -3.14 14.02
CA SER A 162 24.19 -1.71 13.79
C SER A 162 22.99 -0.98 13.21
N ASP A 163 22.12 -1.69 12.52
CA ASP A 163 20.97 -1.11 11.84
C ASP A 163 19.80 -0.90 12.82
N THR A 164 18.91 0.00 12.50
CA THR A 164 17.71 0.23 13.29
C THR A 164 16.47 -0.06 12.47
N VAL A 165 15.59 -0.92 13.00
CA VAL A 165 14.22 -1.10 12.51
C VAL A 165 13.28 -0.38 13.45
N ALA A 166 12.38 0.43 12.93
CA ALA A 166 11.38 1.16 13.72
C ALA A 166 10.01 1.08 13.07
N ARG A 167 8.95 1.22 13.87
CA ARG A 167 7.57 1.40 13.40
C ARG A 167 7.16 2.85 13.56
N ILE A 168 6.68 3.47 12.48
CA ILE A 168 6.27 4.88 12.47
C ILE A 168 4.80 5.03 12.84
N GLY A 169 3.95 4.10 12.40
CA GLY A 169 2.52 4.05 12.69
C GLY A 169 1.80 3.14 11.69
N GLY A 170 0.60 2.68 12.01
CA GLY A 170 -0.16 1.81 11.11
C GLY A 170 0.65 0.59 10.63
N ASP A 171 0.75 0.44 9.33
CA ASP A 171 1.51 -0.57 8.58
C ASP A 171 2.88 -0.07 8.07
N GLU A 172 3.32 1.09 8.54
CA GLU A 172 4.56 1.73 8.11
C GLU A 172 5.74 1.41 9.03
N PHE A 173 6.83 0.93 8.43
CA PHE A 173 8.10 0.68 9.08
C PHE A 173 9.22 1.47 8.41
N VAL A 174 10.27 1.77 9.16
CA VAL A 174 11.48 2.39 8.63
C VAL A 174 12.70 1.62 9.10
N LEU A 175 13.67 1.49 8.20
CA LEU A 175 14.97 0.90 8.49
C LEU A 175 16.04 1.99 8.29
N LEU A 176 16.92 2.10 9.25
CA LEU A 176 18.15 2.87 9.17
C LEU A 176 19.30 1.90 8.98
N ALA A 177 19.93 1.91 7.82
CA ALA A 177 21.12 1.14 7.55
C ALA A 177 22.35 2.06 7.65
N GLU A 178 23.24 1.74 8.60
CA GLU A 178 24.50 2.43 8.79
C GLU A 178 25.60 1.70 8.00
N ASP A 179 26.64 2.43 7.61
CA ASP A 179 27.81 1.86 6.93
C ASP A 179 27.50 1.19 5.57
N VAL A 180 26.63 1.77 4.76
CA VAL A 180 26.31 1.31 3.40
C VAL A 180 27.40 1.75 2.41
N SER A 181 27.85 0.84 1.56
CA SER A 181 28.92 1.16 0.59
C SER A 181 28.38 1.89 -0.63
N ASP A 182 27.30 1.40 -1.21
CA ASP A 182 26.74 1.92 -2.45
C ASP A 182 25.23 1.64 -2.59
N VAL A 183 24.67 2.01 -3.73
CA VAL A 183 23.26 1.77 -4.09
C VAL A 183 22.94 0.28 -4.19
N ALA A 184 23.90 -0.56 -4.60
CA ALA A 184 23.68 -1.99 -4.76
C ALA A 184 23.50 -2.69 -3.40
N ASP A 185 24.22 -2.23 -2.36
CA ASP A 185 24.00 -2.70 -0.98
C ASP A 185 22.57 -2.38 -0.50
N CYS A 186 22.09 -1.17 -0.81
CA CYS A 186 20.71 -0.76 -0.48
C CYS A 186 19.68 -1.60 -1.23
N ALA A 187 19.88 -1.82 -2.53
CA ALA A 187 19.01 -2.66 -3.35
C ALA A 187 18.97 -4.10 -2.84
N SER A 188 20.12 -4.64 -2.44
CA SER A 188 20.21 -5.98 -1.83
C SER A 188 19.44 -6.06 -0.51
N LEU A 189 19.54 -5.04 0.35
CA LEU A 189 18.78 -4.97 1.60
C LEU A 189 17.28 -4.85 1.33
N ALA A 190 16.86 -3.98 0.42
CA ALA A 190 15.46 -3.80 0.05
C ALA A 190 14.84 -5.09 -0.50
N ASN A 191 15.53 -5.77 -1.42
CA ASN A 191 15.08 -7.07 -1.93
C ASN A 191 14.95 -8.13 -0.83
N ARG A 192 15.90 -8.17 0.10
CA ARG A 192 15.85 -9.09 1.25
C ARG A 192 14.65 -8.80 2.16
N VAL A 193 14.33 -7.52 2.39
CA VAL A 193 13.14 -7.09 3.13
C VAL A 193 11.87 -7.59 2.44
N ILE A 194 11.74 -7.36 1.14
CA ILE A 194 10.59 -7.79 0.33
C ILE A 194 10.42 -9.30 0.40
N GLN A 195 11.49 -10.06 0.14
CA GLN A 195 11.46 -11.53 0.15
C GLN A 195 11.02 -12.11 1.50
N VAL A 196 11.48 -11.51 2.60
CA VAL A 196 11.16 -12.01 3.95
C VAL A 196 9.71 -11.66 4.31
N LEU A 197 9.22 -10.48 3.93
CA LEU A 197 7.82 -10.10 4.13
C LEU A 197 6.87 -10.99 3.31
N ALA A 198 7.24 -11.32 2.07
CA ALA A 198 6.42 -12.14 1.17
C ALA A 198 6.30 -13.62 1.58
N GLN A 199 7.04 -14.08 2.59
CA GLN A 199 6.88 -15.44 3.10
C GLN A 199 5.48 -15.64 3.71
N PRO A 200 4.81 -16.76 3.45
CA PRO A 200 3.50 -17.04 4.04
C PRO A 200 3.51 -16.96 5.57
N LEU A 201 2.43 -16.47 6.13
CA LEU A 201 2.16 -16.36 7.58
C LEU A 201 1.04 -17.32 7.94
N GLU A 202 1.18 -18.04 9.05
CA GLU A 202 0.08 -18.80 9.64
C GLU A 202 -0.31 -18.10 10.95
N ILE A 203 -1.49 -17.46 10.96
CA ILE A 203 -2.01 -16.72 12.10
C ILE A 203 -3.41 -17.22 12.42
N GLN A 204 -3.64 -17.73 13.63
CA GLN A 204 -4.92 -18.25 14.12
C GLN A 204 -5.59 -19.27 13.16
N GLY A 205 -4.76 -20.07 12.44
CA GLY A 205 -5.24 -21.07 11.46
C GLY A 205 -5.55 -20.50 10.06
N HIS A 206 -5.29 -19.22 9.83
CA HIS A 206 -5.41 -18.57 8.53
C HIS A 206 -4.03 -18.45 7.89
N GLN A 207 -3.93 -18.80 6.61
CA GLN A 207 -2.73 -18.57 5.81
C GLN A 207 -2.83 -17.17 5.18
N VAL A 208 -1.97 -16.26 5.62
CA VAL A 208 -1.92 -14.86 5.16
C VAL A 208 -0.66 -14.67 4.35
N THR A 209 -0.76 -14.03 3.21
CA THR A 209 0.38 -13.60 2.40
C THR A 209 0.43 -12.08 2.40
N LEU A 210 1.57 -11.52 2.76
CA LEU A 210 1.86 -10.09 2.72
C LEU A 210 2.86 -9.80 1.62
N SER A 211 2.86 -8.59 1.13
CA SER A 211 4.01 -8.05 0.40
C SER A 211 4.42 -6.70 0.99
N GLY A 212 5.49 -6.13 0.50
CA GLY A 212 5.94 -4.83 0.99
C GLY A 212 6.48 -3.96 -0.13
N SER A 213 6.09 -2.70 -0.11
CA SER A 213 6.64 -1.66 -0.96
C SER A 213 7.74 -0.91 -0.22
N VAL A 214 8.92 -0.79 -0.82
CA VAL A 214 10.11 -0.23 -0.17
C VAL A 214 10.63 0.98 -0.92
N GLY A 215 10.78 2.12 -0.24
CA GLY A 215 11.46 3.29 -0.77
C GLY A 215 12.81 3.51 -0.12
N VAL A 216 13.82 3.83 -0.89
CA VAL A 216 15.20 3.94 -0.44
C VAL A 216 15.73 5.34 -0.69
N ALA A 217 16.28 5.97 0.34
CA ALA A 217 17.00 7.24 0.24
C ALA A 217 18.36 7.17 0.96
N LEU A 218 19.38 7.80 0.36
CA LEU A 218 20.75 7.80 0.85
C LEU A 218 21.19 9.20 1.30
N TYR A 219 21.91 9.25 2.41
CA TYR A 219 22.62 10.44 2.85
C TYR A 219 24.09 10.37 2.41
N PRO A 220 24.67 11.47 1.87
CA PRO A 220 24.09 12.83 1.77
C PRO A 220 23.33 13.11 0.47
N GLU A 221 23.30 12.21 -0.50
CA GLU A 221 22.82 12.47 -1.87
C GLU A 221 21.35 12.89 -1.93
N HIS A 222 20.53 12.32 -1.07
CA HIS A 222 19.08 12.54 -1.10
C HIS A 222 18.57 13.48 0.02
N GLY A 223 19.45 14.38 0.50
CA GLY A 223 19.07 15.51 1.34
C GLY A 223 19.42 15.37 2.83
N ASP A 224 19.00 16.36 3.61
CA ASP A 224 19.18 16.43 5.06
C ASP A 224 18.19 15.48 5.80
N ARG A 225 18.29 15.46 7.13
CA ARG A 225 17.49 14.58 8.00
C ARG A 225 15.99 14.62 7.71
N LEU A 226 15.40 15.81 7.55
CA LEU A 226 13.97 15.96 7.34
C LEU A 226 13.55 15.48 5.95
N LYS A 227 14.37 15.80 4.95
CA LYS A 227 14.13 15.42 3.56
C LYS A 227 14.40 13.94 3.30
N LEU A 228 15.39 13.35 3.97
CA LEU A 228 15.79 11.96 3.73
C LEU A 228 14.65 10.98 3.99
N VAL A 229 13.91 11.14 5.10
CA VAL A 229 12.75 10.30 5.42
C VAL A 229 11.60 10.55 4.43
N GLN A 230 11.33 11.82 4.11
CA GLN A 230 10.30 12.18 3.14
C GLN A 230 10.62 11.64 1.74
N ASN A 231 11.90 11.66 1.36
CA ASN A 231 12.36 11.17 0.07
C ASN A 231 12.31 9.63 0.01
N ALA A 232 12.56 8.93 1.12
CA ALA A 232 12.35 7.50 1.22
C ALA A 232 10.86 7.15 1.10
N ASP A 233 9.96 7.91 1.74
CA ASP A 233 8.50 7.76 1.62
C ASP A 233 8.02 7.99 0.17
N ALA A 234 8.51 9.05 -0.50
CA ALA A 234 8.20 9.31 -1.91
C ALA A 234 8.63 8.17 -2.85
N ALA A 235 9.79 7.57 -2.58
CA ALA A 235 10.26 6.41 -3.33
C ALA A 235 9.40 5.16 -3.02
N MET A 236 9.02 4.91 -1.76
CA MET A 236 8.13 3.82 -1.38
C MET A 236 6.77 3.94 -2.09
N TYR A 237 6.21 5.13 -2.14
CA TYR A 237 4.97 5.37 -2.86
C TYR A 237 5.10 5.08 -4.36
N THR A 238 6.26 5.39 -4.97
CA THR A 238 6.55 5.03 -6.37
C THR A 238 6.60 3.51 -6.56
N ALA A 239 7.21 2.77 -5.63
CA ALA A 239 7.22 1.31 -5.64
C ALA A 239 5.80 0.74 -5.54
N LYS A 240 4.97 1.28 -4.64
CA LYS A 240 3.57 0.89 -4.45
C LYS A 240 2.73 1.10 -5.73
N ARG A 241 2.95 2.22 -6.45
CA ARG A 241 2.30 2.49 -7.74
C ARG A 241 2.76 1.58 -8.88
N ALA A 242 3.95 1.05 -8.82
CA ALA A 242 4.47 0.10 -9.81
C ALA A 242 3.87 -1.32 -9.66
N GLY A 243 2.91 -1.51 -8.75
CA GLY A 243 2.24 -2.78 -8.48
C GLY A 243 2.57 -3.37 -7.11
N GLY A 244 3.30 -2.66 -6.26
CA GLY A 244 3.74 -3.16 -4.94
C GLY A 244 4.80 -4.28 -5.05
N ASN A 245 5.11 -4.91 -3.90
CA ASN A 245 6.08 -6.01 -3.81
C ASN A 245 7.43 -5.72 -4.49
N THR A 246 7.87 -4.49 -4.44
CA THR A 246 9.07 -3.99 -5.11
C THR A 246 9.71 -2.84 -4.34
N TYR A 247 10.86 -2.38 -4.78
CA TYR A 247 11.50 -1.20 -4.22
C TYR A 247 11.75 -0.13 -5.28
N ALA A 248 11.86 1.12 -4.83
CA ALA A 248 12.35 2.23 -5.64
C ALA A 248 13.46 2.98 -4.90
N LEU A 249 14.47 3.42 -5.64
CA LEU A 249 15.46 4.36 -5.16
C LEU A 249 14.95 5.77 -5.40
N PHE A 250 15.10 6.65 -4.43
CA PHE A 250 14.66 8.03 -4.57
C PHE A 250 15.35 8.74 -5.74
N GLU A 251 14.57 9.46 -6.51
CA GLU A 251 15.00 10.39 -7.53
C GLU A 251 14.25 11.72 -7.32
N SER A 252 14.93 12.86 -7.56
CA SER A 252 14.35 14.19 -7.30
C SER A 252 12.99 14.42 -7.98
N ARG A 253 12.77 13.82 -9.16
CA ARG A 253 11.50 13.85 -9.88
C ARG A 253 10.33 13.23 -9.12
N MET A 254 10.57 12.36 -8.12
CA MET A 254 9.52 11.72 -7.34
C MET A 254 8.83 12.71 -6.39
N ASN A 255 9.55 13.72 -5.89
CA ASN A 255 8.97 14.78 -5.07
C ASN A 255 8.06 15.72 -5.89
N GLU A 256 8.40 15.96 -7.16
CA GLU A 256 7.54 16.71 -8.06
C GLU A 256 6.21 15.97 -8.25
N GLY A 257 6.26 14.63 -8.37
CA GLY A 257 5.07 13.80 -8.48
C GLY A 257 4.12 13.87 -7.28
N LEU A 258 4.63 14.00 -6.06
CA LEU A 258 3.79 14.14 -4.84
C LEU A 258 3.12 15.52 -4.75
N GLN A 259 3.85 16.60 -5.06
CA GLN A 259 3.28 17.95 -5.13
C GLN A 259 2.23 18.05 -6.23
N ASP A 260 2.51 17.43 -7.38
CA ASP A 260 1.57 17.32 -8.48
C ASP A 260 0.27 16.60 -8.09
N GLN A 261 0.35 15.54 -7.31
CA GLN A 261 -0.84 14.83 -6.85
C GLN A 261 -1.70 15.65 -5.89
N LEU A 262 -1.09 16.38 -4.96
CA LEU A 262 -1.83 17.28 -4.07
C LEU A 262 -2.54 18.39 -4.84
N SER A 263 -1.85 18.96 -5.85
CA SER A 263 -2.46 19.91 -6.77
C SER A 263 -3.61 19.29 -7.55
N LEU A 264 -3.38 18.12 -8.16
CA LEU A 264 -4.43 17.41 -8.90
C LEU A 264 -5.62 17.01 -8.02
N GLN A 265 -5.39 16.64 -6.76
CA GLN A 265 -6.49 16.37 -5.82
C GLN A 265 -7.37 17.60 -5.57
N GLN A 266 -6.74 18.76 -5.37
CA GLN A 266 -7.47 20.02 -5.17
C GLN A 266 -8.25 20.41 -6.43
N ASP A 267 -7.63 20.26 -7.60
CA ASP A 267 -8.27 20.59 -8.86
C ASP A 267 -9.41 19.61 -9.20
N LEU A 268 -9.23 18.31 -8.93
CA LEU A 268 -10.24 17.27 -9.19
C LEU A 268 -11.54 17.50 -8.38
N ARG A 269 -11.44 18.05 -7.17
CA ARG A 269 -12.62 18.40 -6.36
C ARG A 269 -13.57 19.37 -7.10
N HIS A 270 -13.02 20.23 -7.91
CA HIS A 270 -13.78 21.24 -8.64
C HIS A 270 -13.99 20.91 -10.11
N ALA A 271 -13.39 19.84 -10.60
CA ALA A 271 -13.44 19.45 -12.01
C ALA A 271 -14.87 19.22 -12.51
N LEU A 272 -15.74 18.62 -11.67
CA LEU A 272 -17.17 18.44 -11.97
C LEU A 272 -17.89 19.79 -12.13
N GLU A 273 -17.70 20.70 -11.18
CA GLU A 273 -18.36 22.02 -11.18
C GLU A 273 -17.90 22.90 -12.34
N ARG A 274 -16.63 22.74 -12.76
CA ARG A 274 -16.02 23.51 -13.84
C ARG A 274 -16.26 22.91 -15.23
N GLY A 275 -16.91 21.75 -15.33
CA GLY A 275 -17.15 21.06 -16.61
C GLY A 275 -15.87 20.57 -17.29
N GLU A 276 -14.85 20.19 -16.50
CA GLU A 276 -13.56 19.72 -17.00
C GLU A 276 -13.58 18.21 -17.32
N LEU A 277 -14.63 17.49 -16.93
CA LEU A 277 -14.80 16.06 -17.18
C LEU A 277 -15.59 15.83 -18.47
N GLN A 278 -15.17 14.80 -19.20
CA GLN A 278 -15.86 14.36 -20.41
C GLN A 278 -15.78 12.84 -20.56
N LEU A 279 -16.73 12.24 -21.26
CA LEU A 279 -16.68 10.82 -21.64
C LEU A 279 -16.13 10.67 -23.04
N HIS A 280 -15.16 9.78 -23.19
CA HIS A 280 -14.76 9.23 -24.46
C HIS A 280 -15.38 7.84 -24.62
N TYR A 281 -15.74 7.50 -25.81
CA TYR A 281 -16.42 6.25 -26.12
C TYR A 281 -15.53 5.40 -27.00
N GLN A 282 -15.36 4.13 -26.62
CA GLN A 282 -14.61 3.16 -27.42
C GLN A 282 -15.55 2.07 -27.96
N PRO A 283 -15.63 1.88 -29.29
CA PRO A 283 -16.49 0.88 -29.89
C PRO A 283 -16.13 -0.55 -29.50
N LYS A 284 -17.17 -1.36 -29.24
CA LYS A 284 -17.14 -2.82 -29.13
C LYS A 284 -17.83 -3.42 -30.33
N ILE A 285 -17.14 -4.31 -31.03
CA ILE A 285 -17.58 -4.85 -32.33
C ILE A 285 -17.87 -6.34 -32.18
N ASP A 286 -18.99 -6.80 -32.67
CA ASP A 286 -19.29 -8.24 -32.84
C ASP A 286 -18.20 -8.89 -33.70
N ALA A 287 -17.52 -9.87 -33.16
CA ALA A 287 -16.38 -10.49 -33.80
C ALA A 287 -16.74 -11.17 -35.13
N ARG A 288 -17.95 -11.74 -35.23
CA ARG A 288 -18.42 -12.50 -36.42
C ARG A 288 -19.08 -11.60 -37.46
N LEU A 289 -19.91 -10.65 -37.00
CA LEU A 289 -20.71 -9.81 -37.89
C LEU A 289 -19.98 -8.53 -38.29
N GLY A 290 -18.89 -8.15 -37.59
CA GLY A 290 -18.20 -6.89 -37.80
C GLY A 290 -19.06 -5.66 -37.49
N ARG A 291 -20.16 -5.82 -36.75
CA ARG A 291 -21.11 -4.74 -36.42
C ARG A 291 -20.90 -4.21 -35.01
N LEU A 292 -21.17 -2.92 -34.84
CA LEU A 292 -21.14 -2.30 -33.53
C LEU A 292 -22.16 -2.96 -32.60
N GLN A 293 -21.70 -3.40 -31.42
CA GLN A 293 -22.53 -3.96 -30.35
C GLN A 293 -22.82 -2.94 -29.26
N GLY A 294 -21.90 -2.00 -29.05
CA GLY A 294 -21.99 -0.96 -28.04
C GLY A 294 -20.68 -0.22 -27.92
N VAL A 295 -20.59 0.60 -26.90
CA VAL A 295 -19.41 1.40 -26.59
C VAL A 295 -19.07 1.30 -25.11
N GLU A 296 -17.79 1.42 -24.78
CA GLU A 296 -17.35 1.64 -23.41
C GLU A 296 -17.15 3.13 -23.16
N ALA A 297 -17.79 3.67 -22.12
CA ALA A 297 -17.66 5.05 -21.68
C ALA A 297 -16.45 5.20 -20.75
N LEU A 298 -15.45 5.88 -21.21
CA LEU A 298 -14.16 6.06 -20.56
C LEU A 298 -13.99 7.51 -20.10
N LEU A 299 -13.93 7.72 -18.79
CA LEU A 299 -13.80 9.04 -18.21
C LEU A 299 -12.46 9.71 -18.60
N ARG A 300 -12.51 10.98 -18.96
CA ARG A 300 -11.37 11.83 -19.30
C ARG A 300 -11.46 13.13 -18.53
N TRP A 301 -10.32 13.67 -18.15
CA TRP A 301 -10.22 14.94 -17.47
C TRP A 301 -9.43 15.95 -18.32
N GLN A 302 -10.13 16.92 -18.88
CA GLN A 302 -9.53 18.02 -19.62
C GLN A 302 -9.13 19.12 -18.64
N HIS A 303 -7.92 19.01 -18.11
CA HIS A 303 -7.41 19.96 -17.13
C HIS A 303 -6.99 21.27 -17.82
N PRO A 304 -7.36 22.45 -17.25
CA PRO A 304 -7.16 23.75 -17.93
C PRO A 304 -5.70 24.09 -18.22
N THR A 305 -4.75 23.64 -17.40
CA THR A 305 -3.32 23.96 -17.56
C THR A 305 -2.46 22.76 -17.95
N ARG A 306 -2.93 21.50 -17.70
CA ARG A 306 -2.18 20.27 -17.94
C ARG A 306 -2.64 19.52 -19.20
N GLY A 307 -3.70 19.99 -19.84
CA GLY A 307 -4.32 19.29 -20.97
C GLY A 307 -5.05 18.01 -20.51
N MET A 308 -5.03 16.98 -21.33
CA MET A 308 -5.72 15.72 -21.03
C MET A 308 -4.98 14.92 -19.96
N VAL A 309 -5.58 14.79 -18.77
CA VAL A 309 -5.09 13.93 -17.68
C VAL A 309 -5.73 12.56 -17.82
N GLY A 310 -4.91 11.50 -17.88
CA GLY A 310 -5.39 10.13 -18.05
C GLY A 310 -6.03 9.55 -16.78
N PRO A 311 -7.00 8.61 -16.91
CA PRO A 311 -7.68 7.99 -15.79
C PRO A 311 -6.72 7.25 -14.83
N ASN A 312 -5.66 6.65 -15.33
CA ASN A 312 -4.61 6.01 -14.54
C ASN A 312 -3.88 6.97 -13.57
N VAL A 313 -4.01 8.28 -13.76
CA VAL A 313 -3.45 9.30 -12.87
C VAL A 313 -4.50 9.77 -11.86
N PHE A 314 -5.71 10.14 -12.30
CA PHE A 314 -6.67 10.81 -11.41
C PHE A 314 -7.66 9.85 -10.73
N ILE A 315 -7.96 8.66 -11.26
CA ILE A 315 -8.84 7.69 -10.61
C ILE A 315 -8.27 7.23 -9.26
N PRO A 316 -6.97 6.83 -9.14
CA PRO A 316 -6.39 6.49 -7.84
C PRO A 316 -6.43 7.65 -6.83
N ILE A 317 -6.29 8.89 -7.30
CA ILE A 317 -6.45 10.09 -6.47
C ILE A 317 -7.91 10.20 -5.98
N ALA A 318 -8.87 10.01 -6.88
CA ALA A 318 -10.29 10.07 -6.55
C ALA A 318 -10.69 9.01 -5.51
N GLU A 319 -10.20 7.79 -5.63
CA GLU A 319 -10.44 6.69 -4.69
C GLU A 319 -9.84 6.99 -3.32
N ARG A 320 -8.56 7.34 -3.28
CA ARG A 320 -7.84 7.65 -2.03
C ARG A 320 -8.49 8.77 -1.22
N PHE A 321 -9.04 9.77 -1.89
CA PHE A 321 -9.61 10.96 -1.24
C PHE A 321 -11.14 10.99 -1.23
N GLY A 322 -11.80 9.88 -1.57
CA GLY A 322 -13.26 9.74 -1.50
C GLY A 322 -14.03 10.54 -2.56
N LEU A 323 -13.36 10.99 -3.63
CA LEU A 323 -13.98 11.74 -4.73
C LEU A 323 -14.64 10.81 -5.76
N ILE A 324 -14.28 9.53 -5.76
CA ILE A 324 -14.70 8.56 -6.77
C ILE A 324 -16.23 8.40 -6.86
N ASN A 325 -16.96 8.49 -5.75
CA ASN A 325 -18.42 8.41 -5.74
C ASN A 325 -19.05 9.59 -6.51
N GLY A 326 -18.49 10.80 -6.37
CA GLY A 326 -18.94 11.98 -7.12
C GLY A 326 -18.70 11.83 -8.61
N LEU A 327 -17.51 11.36 -9.00
CA LEU A 327 -17.16 11.10 -10.40
C LEU A 327 -18.04 10.02 -11.00
N GLY A 328 -18.22 8.89 -10.31
CA GLY A 328 -19.04 7.79 -10.79
C GLY A 328 -20.51 8.16 -10.93
N ASN A 329 -21.05 8.96 -10.02
CA ASN A 329 -22.41 9.50 -10.14
C ASN A 329 -22.57 10.35 -11.40
N TRP A 330 -21.57 11.18 -11.70
CA TRP A 330 -21.57 11.98 -12.92
C TRP A 330 -21.47 11.11 -14.17
N VAL A 331 -20.63 10.07 -14.17
CA VAL A 331 -20.51 9.11 -15.29
C VAL A 331 -21.86 8.43 -15.55
N ILE A 332 -22.57 7.98 -14.53
CA ILE A 332 -23.90 7.36 -14.67
C ILE A 332 -24.89 8.35 -15.32
N GLU A 333 -24.99 9.56 -14.82
CA GLU A 333 -25.91 10.58 -15.33
C GLU A 333 -25.57 10.95 -16.78
N GLU A 334 -24.29 11.20 -17.07
CA GLU A 334 -23.84 11.62 -18.40
C GLU A 334 -23.98 10.51 -19.43
N SER A 335 -23.70 9.25 -19.05
CA SER A 335 -23.92 8.09 -19.93
C SER A 335 -25.39 7.93 -20.28
N CYS A 336 -26.30 8.00 -19.30
CA CYS A 336 -27.74 7.92 -19.56
C CYS A 336 -28.24 9.11 -20.41
N ARG A 337 -27.74 10.31 -20.16
CA ARG A 337 -28.04 11.50 -20.97
C ARG A 337 -27.63 11.29 -22.44
N GLN A 338 -26.42 10.81 -22.67
CA GLN A 338 -25.92 10.58 -24.01
C GLN A 338 -26.67 9.46 -24.74
N MET A 339 -27.00 8.37 -24.02
CA MET A 339 -27.85 7.29 -24.57
C MET A 339 -29.20 7.82 -25.03
N ARG A 340 -29.80 8.77 -24.30
CA ARG A 340 -31.04 9.41 -24.70
C ARG A 340 -30.86 10.22 -25.99
N VAL A 341 -29.78 11.00 -26.12
CA VAL A 341 -29.47 11.77 -27.34
C VAL A 341 -29.38 10.82 -28.55
N TRP A 342 -28.63 9.73 -28.46
CA TRP A 342 -28.54 8.75 -29.54
C TRP A 342 -29.89 8.10 -29.85
N ALA A 343 -30.70 7.79 -28.84
CA ALA A 343 -32.04 7.24 -29.07
C ALA A 343 -32.95 8.22 -29.79
N ASP A 344 -32.87 9.53 -29.52
CA ASP A 344 -33.61 10.56 -30.24
C ASP A 344 -33.16 10.71 -31.68
N GLU A 345 -31.91 10.38 -31.98
CA GLU A 345 -31.35 10.30 -33.34
C GLU A 345 -31.61 8.96 -34.04
N GLY A 346 -32.31 8.04 -33.37
CA GLY A 346 -32.66 6.72 -33.90
C GLY A 346 -31.57 5.65 -33.72
N LEU A 347 -30.53 5.94 -32.95
CA LEU A 347 -29.45 5.00 -32.64
C LEU A 347 -29.71 4.29 -31.30
N SER A 348 -29.89 2.98 -31.32
CA SER A 348 -29.98 2.17 -30.11
C SER A 348 -28.58 1.72 -29.70
N MET A 349 -27.99 2.42 -28.70
CA MET A 349 -26.61 2.18 -28.28
C MET A 349 -26.57 1.50 -26.90
N ASN A 350 -25.79 0.42 -26.80
CA ASN A 350 -25.43 -0.15 -25.50
C ASN A 350 -24.18 0.57 -24.97
N VAL A 351 -24.20 0.96 -23.70
CA VAL A 351 -23.09 1.68 -23.07
C VAL A 351 -22.60 0.92 -21.84
N ALA A 352 -21.32 0.66 -21.81
CA ALA A 352 -20.64 0.10 -20.65
C ALA A 352 -19.99 1.22 -19.82
N ILE A 353 -20.12 1.13 -18.51
CA ILE A 353 -19.51 2.06 -17.54
C ILE A 353 -18.72 1.27 -16.48
N ASN A 354 -17.58 1.78 -16.09
CA ASN A 354 -16.75 1.21 -15.04
C ASN A 354 -17.25 1.61 -13.66
N LEU A 355 -17.37 0.65 -12.74
CA LEU A 355 -17.72 0.87 -11.33
C LEU A 355 -16.55 0.55 -10.41
N SER A 356 -16.30 1.43 -9.44
CA SER A 356 -15.28 1.20 -8.41
C SER A 356 -15.82 0.38 -7.23
N VAL A 357 -14.90 -0.27 -6.48
CA VAL A 357 -15.20 -0.94 -5.19
C VAL A 357 -15.98 -0.02 -4.26
N HIS A 358 -15.55 1.24 -4.16
CA HIS A 358 -16.17 2.21 -3.26
C HIS A 358 -17.64 2.47 -3.59
N GLN A 359 -17.99 2.50 -4.87
CA GLN A 359 -19.38 2.68 -5.30
C GLN A 359 -20.24 1.45 -5.02
N LEU A 360 -19.71 0.24 -5.24
CA LEU A 360 -20.43 -1.01 -4.97
C LEU A 360 -20.80 -1.20 -3.49
N ARG A 361 -20.00 -0.63 -2.58
CA ARG A 361 -20.26 -0.65 -1.14
C ARG A 361 -21.29 0.38 -0.67
N THR A 362 -21.74 1.28 -1.55
CA THR A 362 -22.75 2.29 -1.19
C THR A 362 -24.15 1.81 -1.50
N GLU A 363 -25.06 1.93 -0.54
CA GLU A 363 -26.49 1.60 -0.73
C GLU A 363 -27.17 2.53 -1.76
N GLU A 364 -26.54 3.66 -2.07
CA GLU A 364 -27.07 4.67 -2.99
C GLU A 364 -26.86 4.33 -4.47
N LEU A 365 -25.96 3.41 -4.82
CA LEU A 365 -25.58 3.10 -6.21
C LEU A 365 -26.79 2.68 -7.04
N VAL A 366 -27.51 1.66 -6.61
CA VAL A 366 -28.64 1.08 -7.36
C VAL A 366 -29.79 2.07 -7.52
N PRO A 367 -30.27 2.76 -6.46
CA PRO A 367 -31.26 3.83 -6.59
C PRO A 367 -30.86 4.96 -7.54
N ARG A 368 -29.57 5.28 -7.58
CA ARG A 368 -29.06 6.33 -8.48
C ARG A 368 -29.10 5.91 -9.95
N ILE A 369 -28.64 4.69 -10.24
CA ILE A 369 -28.72 4.13 -11.61
C ILE A 369 -30.20 4.06 -12.05
N GLU A 370 -31.08 3.52 -11.21
CA GLU A 370 -32.51 3.44 -11.49
C GLU A 370 -33.13 4.83 -11.77
N SER A 371 -32.80 5.82 -10.95
CA SER A 371 -33.25 7.20 -11.15
C SER A 371 -32.74 7.82 -12.44
N ALA A 372 -31.47 7.60 -12.81
CA ALA A 372 -30.91 8.10 -14.06
C ALA A 372 -31.56 7.46 -15.28
N LEU A 373 -31.71 6.13 -15.29
CA LEU A 373 -32.38 5.38 -16.35
C LEU A 373 -33.83 5.86 -16.56
N ALA A 374 -34.56 6.06 -15.46
CA ALA A 374 -35.93 6.57 -15.51
C ALA A 374 -35.98 8.02 -16.01
N ARG A 375 -35.11 8.90 -15.55
CA ARG A 375 -35.04 10.32 -15.95
C ARG A 375 -34.81 10.49 -17.44
N TYR A 376 -33.88 9.71 -17.99
CA TYR A 376 -33.50 9.79 -19.41
C TYR A 376 -34.28 8.81 -20.30
N GLN A 377 -35.21 8.03 -19.71
CA GLN A 377 -36.01 7.05 -20.44
C GLN A 377 -35.16 6.03 -21.22
N VAL A 378 -34.08 5.57 -20.61
CA VAL A 378 -33.18 4.56 -21.17
C VAL A 378 -33.59 3.18 -20.66
N MET A 379 -33.56 2.19 -21.56
CA MET A 379 -33.83 0.81 -21.15
C MET A 379 -32.68 0.27 -20.30
N PRO A 380 -32.93 -0.32 -19.11
CA PRO A 380 -31.87 -0.83 -18.24
C PRO A 380 -30.92 -1.82 -18.92
N SER A 381 -31.42 -2.63 -19.85
CA SER A 381 -30.63 -3.61 -20.62
C SER A 381 -29.62 -2.99 -21.58
N GLN A 382 -29.68 -1.69 -21.83
CA GLN A 382 -28.70 -0.97 -22.64
C GLN A 382 -27.50 -0.48 -21.82
N LEU A 383 -27.64 -0.44 -20.48
CA LEU A 383 -26.53 -0.09 -19.58
C LEU A 383 -25.84 -1.36 -19.09
N LEU A 384 -24.52 -1.41 -19.24
CA LEU A 384 -23.65 -2.46 -18.76
C LEU A 384 -22.72 -1.89 -17.68
N CYS A 385 -22.68 -2.48 -16.51
CA CYS A 385 -21.76 -2.09 -15.45
C CYS A 385 -20.56 -3.04 -15.45
N GLU A 386 -19.37 -2.51 -15.64
CA GLU A 386 -18.10 -3.24 -15.66
C GLU A 386 -17.41 -3.12 -14.31
N ILE A 387 -16.88 -4.22 -13.81
CA ILE A 387 -16.14 -4.33 -12.56
C ILE A 387 -14.95 -5.24 -12.76
N THR A 388 -13.81 -4.86 -12.23
CA THR A 388 -12.63 -5.71 -12.33
C THR A 388 -12.77 -7.00 -11.52
N GLU A 389 -12.09 -8.05 -11.93
CA GLU A 389 -12.05 -9.34 -11.26
C GLU A 389 -11.68 -9.19 -9.78
N SER A 390 -10.65 -8.39 -9.47
CA SER A 390 -10.19 -8.15 -8.09
C SER A 390 -11.28 -7.55 -7.21
N VAL A 391 -12.06 -6.59 -7.74
CA VAL A 391 -13.21 -5.98 -7.07
C VAL A 391 -14.30 -7.00 -6.78
N ALA A 392 -14.58 -7.87 -7.74
CA ALA A 392 -15.57 -8.92 -7.58
C ALA A 392 -15.23 -9.90 -6.44
N MET A 393 -13.94 -10.08 -6.13
CA MET A 393 -13.43 -11.04 -5.14
C MET A 393 -13.14 -10.45 -3.76
N GLU A 394 -13.06 -9.11 -3.61
CA GLU A 394 -12.61 -8.45 -2.37
C GLU A 394 -13.65 -8.52 -1.23
N ASP A 395 -14.94 -8.34 -1.54
CA ASP A 395 -16.05 -8.45 -0.58
C ASP A 395 -17.22 -9.18 -1.24
N ILE A 396 -17.19 -10.50 -1.13
CA ILE A 396 -18.11 -11.41 -1.82
C ILE A 396 -19.57 -11.12 -1.49
N GLU A 397 -19.91 -10.92 -0.21
CA GLU A 397 -21.31 -10.73 0.20
C GLU A 397 -21.88 -9.38 -0.21
N SER A 398 -21.10 -8.31 -0.07
CA SER A 398 -21.52 -6.95 -0.42
C SER A 398 -21.64 -6.83 -1.95
N THR A 399 -20.65 -7.34 -2.68
CA THR A 399 -20.62 -7.35 -4.14
C THR A 399 -21.79 -8.17 -4.72
N GLN A 400 -22.06 -9.35 -4.17
CA GLN A 400 -23.18 -10.18 -4.62
C GLN A 400 -24.53 -9.48 -4.42
N ARG A 401 -24.75 -8.84 -3.27
CA ARG A 401 -25.98 -8.07 -3.01
C ARG A 401 -26.17 -6.92 -4.02
N ALA A 402 -25.11 -6.18 -4.30
CA ALA A 402 -25.15 -5.09 -5.28
C ALA A 402 -25.46 -5.64 -6.69
N PHE A 403 -24.85 -6.74 -7.08
CA PHE A 403 -25.06 -7.40 -8.38
C PHE A 403 -26.48 -7.92 -8.56
N GLU A 404 -27.01 -8.60 -7.54
CA GLU A 404 -28.40 -9.06 -7.56
C GLU A 404 -29.39 -7.89 -7.65
N ALA A 405 -29.06 -6.77 -7.00
CA ALA A 405 -29.91 -5.57 -7.05
C ALA A 405 -29.84 -4.90 -8.43
N LEU A 406 -28.67 -4.76 -9.05
CA LEU A 406 -28.50 -4.24 -10.41
C LEU A 406 -29.19 -5.15 -11.45
N SER A 407 -29.02 -6.45 -11.31
CA SER A 407 -29.68 -7.43 -12.20
C SER A 407 -31.21 -7.35 -12.08
N ARG A 408 -31.77 -7.14 -10.87
CA ARG A 408 -33.23 -7.00 -10.66
C ARG A 408 -33.81 -5.78 -11.36
N ILE A 409 -33.08 -4.67 -11.48
CA ILE A 409 -33.54 -3.52 -12.25
C ILE A 409 -33.28 -3.67 -13.75
N GLY A 410 -32.66 -4.78 -14.19
CA GLY A 410 -32.43 -5.11 -15.60
C GLY A 410 -31.13 -4.60 -16.20
N VAL A 411 -30.23 -4.06 -15.41
CA VAL A 411 -28.89 -3.64 -15.81
C VAL A 411 -27.98 -4.87 -15.96
N TYR A 412 -27.15 -4.89 -16.99
CA TYR A 412 -26.22 -5.98 -17.24
C TYR A 412 -24.89 -5.75 -16.53
N LEU A 413 -24.23 -6.84 -16.19
CA LEU A 413 -22.95 -6.84 -15.51
C LEU A 413 -21.88 -7.52 -16.37
N SER A 414 -20.69 -6.95 -16.37
CA SER A 414 -19.48 -7.48 -16.99
C SER A 414 -18.35 -7.60 -15.98
N ILE A 415 -17.61 -8.69 -16.06
CA ILE A 415 -16.39 -8.88 -15.29
C ILE A 415 -15.22 -8.44 -16.16
N ASP A 416 -14.46 -7.47 -15.68
CA ASP A 416 -13.34 -6.86 -16.39
C ASP A 416 -11.97 -7.34 -15.87
N ASP A 417 -10.92 -7.14 -16.68
CA ASP A 417 -9.52 -7.51 -16.39
C ASP A 417 -9.35 -9.00 -16.01
N PHE A 418 -10.16 -9.89 -16.58
CA PHE A 418 -10.17 -11.30 -16.20
C PHE A 418 -8.84 -12.00 -16.52
N GLY A 419 -8.31 -12.69 -15.49
CA GLY A 419 -7.06 -13.44 -15.53
C GLY A 419 -5.88 -12.74 -14.88
N THR A 420 -6.03 -11.49 -14.44
CA THR A 420 -4.98 -10.74 -13.73
C THR A 420 -4.99 -11.02 -12.22
N GLY A 421 -6.07 -11.66 -11.70
CA GLY A 421 -6.28 -11.95 -10.28
C GLY A 421 -6.36 -13.44 -9.96
N TYR A 422 -6.69 -13.75 -8.70
CA TYR A 422 -6.93 -15.11 -8.21
C TYR A 422 -8.43 -15.46 -8.31
N SER A 423 -8.89 -15.89 -9.48
CA SER A 423 -10.30 -16.29 -9.65
C SER A 423 -10.65 -17.59 -8.96
N SER A 424 -11.64 -17.55 -8.08
CA SER A 424 -12.39 -18.75 -7.71
C SER A 424 -13.50 -19.02 -8.73
N LEU A 425 -13.31 -20.01 -9.60
CA LEU A 425 -14.31 -20.42 -10.60
C LEU A 425 -15.68 -20.73 -9.99
N SER A 426 -15.71 -21.20 -8.73
CA SER A 426 -16.95 -21.46 -8.01
C SER A 426 -17.74 -20.19 -7.72
N TYR A 427 -17.04 -19.07 -7.53
CA TYR A 427 -17.66 -17.79 -7.27
C TYR A 427 -18.12 -17.11 -8.58
N LEU A 428 -17.30 -17.16 -9.62
CA LEU A 428 -17.69 -16.65 -10.95
C LEU A 428 -19.05 -17.20 -11.41
N ARG A 429 -19.32 -18.48 -11.13
CA ARG A 429 -20.59 -19.14 -11.45
C ARG A 429 -21.79 -18.57 -10.71
N GLN A 430 -21.59 -17.92 -9.58
CA GLN A 430 -22.67 -17.39 -8.73
C GLN A 430 -23.05 -15.95 -9.07
N LEU A 431 -22.15 -15.25 -9.79
CA LEU A 431 -22.41 -13.88 -10.18
C LEU A 431 -23.43 -13.80 -11.33
N PRO A 432 -24.41 -12.89 -11.29
CA PRO A 432 -25.37 -12.68 -12.35
C PRO A 432 -24.77 -11.86 -13.51
N ALA A 433 -23.52 -12.15 -13.88
CA ALA A 433 -22.84 -11.50 -14.99
C ALA A 433 -23.36 -12.00 -16.34
N ARG A 434 -23.25 -11.16 -17.35
CA ARG A 434 -23.58 -11.49 -18.75
C ARG A 434 -22.37 -11.51 -19.67
N GLN A 435 -21.30 -10.84 -19.26
CA GLN A 435 -20.12 -10.65 -20.09
C GLN A 435 -18.85 -10.81 -19.25
N LEU A 436 -17.79 -11.27 -19.89
CA LEU A 436 -16.44 -11.37 -19.35
C LEU A 436 -15.49 -10.72 -20.36
N LYS A 437 -14.60 -9.82 -19.88
CA LYS A 437 -13.59 -9.16 -20.70
C LYS A 437 -12.22 -9.80 -20.42
N ILE A 438 -11.54 -10.21 -21.46
CA ILE A 438 -10.17 -10.75 -21.38
C ILE A 438 -9.21 -9.57 -21.44
N ASP A 439 -8.39 -9.43 -20.39
CA ASP A 439 -7.42 -8.34 -20.31
C ASP A 439 -6.42 -8.36 -21.48
N ARG A 440 -6.03 -7.19 -21.91
CA ARG A 440 -5.09 -6.96 -23.01
C ARG A 440 -3.76 -7.69 -22.87
N SER A 441 -3.30 -7.97 -21.64
CA SER A 441 -2.01 -8.66 -21.42
C SER A 441 -2.02 -10.09 -21.96
N PHE A 442 -3.19 -10.74 -22.00
CA PHE A 442 -3.34 -12.07 -22.61
C PHE A 442 -3.47 -12.00 -24.12
N VAL A 443 -4.04 -10.90 -24.66
CA VAL A 443 -4.24 -10.70 -26.08
C VAL A 443 -2.94 -10.25 -26.77
N ALA A 444 -2.10 -9.49 -26.08
CA ALA A 444 -0.88 -8.91 -26.65
C ALA A 444 0.05 -9.95 -27.30
N ASP A 445 0.27 -11.08 -26.66
CA ASP A 445 1.22 -12.11 -27.09
C ASP A 445 0.56 -13.27 -27.87
N ILE A 446 -0.75 -13.19 -28.18
CA ILE A 446 -1.52 -14.30 -28.73
C ILE A 446 -1.02 -14.76 -30.11
N GLU A 447 -0.38 -13.90 -30.89
CA GLU A 447 0.19 -14.26 -32.19
C GLU A 447 1.47 -15.09 -32.08
N VAL A 448 2.28 -14.82 -31.07
CA VAL A 448 3.66 -15.35 -30.96
C VAL A 448 3.75 -16.52 -29.98
N ARG A 449 2.87 -16.58 -28.96
CA ARG A 449 2.95 -17.53 -27.86
C ARG A 449 1.81 -18.57 -27.91
N PRO A 450 2.11 -19.86 -28.17
CA PRO A 450 1.09 -20.93 -28.16
C PRO A 450 0.40 -21.10 -26.80
N ASP A 451 1.12 -20.88 -25.70
CA ASP A 451 0.56 -20.94 -24.34
C ASP A 451 -0.44 -19.79 -24.09
N ALA A 452 -0.19 -18.57 -24.61
CA ALA A 452 -1.15 -17.48 -24.55
C ALA A 452 -2.44 -17.83 -25.30
N ARG A 453 -2.34 -18.42 -26.50
CA ARG A 453 -3.52 -18.91 -27.27
C ARG A 453 -4.31 -19.95 -26.50
N ALA A 454 -3.61 -20.91 -25.86
CA ALA A 454 -4.26 -21.98 -25.08
C ALA A 454 -5.01 -21.39 -23.88
N ILE A 455 -4.43 -20.41 -23.18
CA ILE A 455 -5.06 -19.73 -22.06
C ILE A 455 -6.31 -18.96 -22.51
N VAL A 456 -6.19 -18.12 -23.54
CA VAL A 456 -7.32 -17.34 -24.08
C VAL A 456 -8.44 -18.27 -24.55
N GLY A 457 -8.10 -19.34 -25.27
CA GLY A 457 -9.07 -20.34 -25.71
C GLY A 457 -9.78 -21.03 -24.55
N ALA A 458 -9.05 -21.39 -23.49
CA ALA A 458 -9.64 -21.98 -22.29
C ALA A 458 -10.59 -21.01 -21.56
N VAL A 459 -10.21 -19.72 -21.46
CA VAL A 459 -11.08 -18.68 -20.87
C VAL A 459 -12.35 -18.48 -21.66
N ILE A 460 -12.28 -18.42 -23.00
CA ILE A 460 -13.45 -18.28 -23.86
C ILE A 460 -14.38 -19.48 -23.69
N GLN A 461 -13.87 -20.70 -23.74
CA GLN A 461 -14.67 -21.90 -23.53
C GLN A 461 -15.32 -21.94 -22.16
N LEU A 462 -14.58 -21.59 -21.11
CA LEU A 462 -15.10 -21.52 -19.75
C LEU A 462 -16.26 -20.53 -19.65
N ALA A 463 -16.06 -19.31 -20.16
CA ALA A 463 -17.08 -18.26 -20.15
C ALA A 463 -18.37 -18.73 -20.87
N HIS A 464 -18.24 -19.35 -22.05
CA HIS A 464 -19.38 -19.89 -22.78
C HIS A 464 -20.12 -21.01 -22.01
N GLN A 465 -19.39 -21.88 -21.29
CA GLN A 465 -20.00 -22.89 -20.45
C GLN A 465 -20.79 -22.29 -19.26
N LEU A 466 -20.41 -21.09 -18.83
CA LEU A 466 -21.12 -20.31 -17.81
C LEU A 466 -22.24 -19.44 -18.41
N GLY A 467 -22.44 -19.44 -19.72
CA GLY A 467 -23.43 -18.61 -20.39
C GLY A 467 -23.05 -17.14 -20.55
N LEU A 468 -21.77 -16.82 -20.39
CA LEU A 468 -21.21 -15.47 -20.54
C LEU A 468 -20.77 -15.22 -21.99
N ARG A 469 -20.96 -13.99 -22.48
CA ARG A 469 -20.31 -13.49 -23.68
C ARG A 469 -18.89 -13.03 -23.36
N VAL A 470 -17.99 -13.14 -24.33
CA VAL A 470 -16.58 -12.79 -24.13
C VAL A 470 -16.19 -11.60 -25.02
N VAL A 471 -15.56 -10.61 -24.40
CA VAL A 471 -14.91 -9.47 -25.08
C VAL A 471 -13.40 -9.65 -24.97
N ALA A 472 -12.68 -9.58 -26.07
CA ALA A 472 -11.23 -9.49 -26.05
C ALA A 472 -10.80 -8.03 -26.14
N GLU A 473 -10.00 -7.59 -25.17
CA GLU A 473 -9.49 -6.23 -25.09
C GLU A 473 -8.10 -6.08 -25.70
N GLY A 474 -7.77 -4.84 -26.08
CA GLY A 474 -6.44 -4.50 -26.57
C GLY A 474 -6.10 -5.16 -27.90
N VAL A 475 -7.08 -5.41 -28.76
CA VAL A 475 -6.84 -5.92 -30.11
C VAL A 475 -6.20 -4.82 -30.94
N GLU A 476 -4.93 -5.02 -31.34
CA GLU A 476 -4.12 -4.02 -32.05
C GLU A 476 -3.75 -4.46 -33.46
N THR A 477 -3.77 -5.75 -33.75
CA THR A 477 -3.36 -6.31 -35.04
C THR A 477 -4.45 -7.18 -35.67
N GLU A 478 -4.38 -7.35 -37.01
CA GLU A 478 -5.28 -8.26 -37.75
C GLU A 478 -5.04 -9.72 -37.36
N GLY A 479 -3.79 -10.11 -37.06
CA GLY A 479 -3.47 -11.46 -36.63
C GLY A 479 -4.10 -11.80 -35.27
N GLN A 480 -4.09 -10.86 -34.29
CA GLN A 480 -4.82 -11.04 -33.02
C GLN A 480 -6.32 -11.24 -33.27
N ARG A 481 -6.93 -10.38 -34.11
CA ARG A 481 -8.34 -10.50 -34.48
C ARG A 481 -8.66 -11.89 -35.07
N ASP A 482 -7.87 -12.34 -36.03
CA ASP A 482 -8.12 -13.59 -36.74
C ASP A 482 -8.01 -14.82 -35.83
N ILE A 483 -7.03 -14.82 -34.91
CA ILE A 483 -6.91 -15.85 -33.87
C ILE A 483 -8.13 -15.84 -32.95
N LEU A 484 -8.56 -14.67 -32.47
CA LEU A 484 -9.72 -14.54 -31.59
C LEU A 484 -11.02 -15.00 -32.27
N LEU A 485 -11.16 -14.76 -33.56
CA LEU A 485 -12.27 -15.30 -34.38
C LEU A 485 -12.26 -16.83 -34.40
N VAL A 486 -11.10 -17.45 -34.62
CA VAL A 486 -10.95 -18.92 -34.61
C VAL A 486 -11.27 -19.48 -33.22
N LEU A 487 -10.87 -18.79 -32.15
CA LEU A 487 -11.18 -19.15 -30.76
C LEU A 487 -12.65 -18.88 -30.38
N GLN A 488 -13.46 -18.33 -31.30
CA GLN A 488 -14.88 -18.03 -31.14
C GLN A 488 -15.16 -16.95 -30.07
N CYS A 489 -14.28 -15.95 -29.94
CA CYS A 489 -14.57 -14.76 -29.17
C CYS A 489 -15.82 -14.05 -29.71
N ASP A 490 -16.67 -13.50 -28.82
CA ASP A 490 -17.95 -12.89 -29.24
C ASP A 490 -17.78 -11.43 -29.65
N GLU A 491 -16.97 -10.66 -28.95
CA GLU A 491 -16.78 -9.23 -29.19
C GLU A 491 -15.29 -8.86 -29.12
N LEU A 492 -14.92 -7.84 -29.88
CA LEU A 492 -13.56 -7.32 -29.96
C LEU A 492 -13.55 -5.84 -29.58
N GLN A 493 -12.53 -5.42 -28.83
CA GLN A 493 -12.26 -4.03 -28.49
C GLN A 493 -10.77 -3.76 -28.57
N GLY A 494 -10.36 -2.66 -29.21
CA GLY A 494 -8.94 -2.33 -29.30
C GLY A 494 -8.62 -1.29 -30.37
N TYR A 495 -7.35 -0.92 -30.43
CA TYR A 495 -6.89 0.16 -31.32
C TYR A 495 -6.90 -0.23 -32.83
N LEU A 496 -6.95 -1.51 -33.11
CA LEU A 496 -7.20 -1.97 -34.50
C LEU A 496 -8.54 -1.46 -35.01
N LEU A 497 -9.55 -1.43 -34.15
CA LEU A 497 -10.92 -1.05 -34.51
C LEU A 497 -11.12 0.45 -34.38
N ALA A 498 -10.93 0.97 -33.16
CA ALA A 498 -11.00 2.38 -32.84
C ALA A 498 -10.32 2.71 -31.52
N ARG A 499 -9.75 3.91 -31.42
CA ARG A 499 -9.32 4.48 -30.15
C ARG A 499 -10.51 5.10 -29.41
N PRO A 500 -10.45 5.23 -28.05
CA PRO A 500 -11.45 6.02 -27.33
C PRO A 500 -11.53 7.44 -27.90
N MET A 501 -12.73 7.91 -28.22
CA MET A 501 -12.96 9.19 -28.88
C MET A 501 -14.14 9.95 -28.28
N ALA A 502 -14.17 11.27 -28.44
CA ALA A 502 -15.29 12.09 -28.02
C ALA A 502 -16.54 11.77 -28.85
N VAL A 503 -17.73 12.15 -28.36
CA VAL A 503 -19.01 11.79 -28.97
C VAL A 503 -19.11 12.25 -30.43
N GLU A 504 -18.64 13.46 -30.74
CA GLU A 504 -18.69 14.01 -32.10
C GLU A 504 -17.83 13.18 -33.08
N ALA A 505 -16.69 12.71 -32.61
CA ALA A 505 -15.80 11.86 -33.40
C ALA A 505 -16.37 10.45 -33.55
N LEU A 506 -17.15 9.95 -32.58
CA LEU A 506 -17.85 8.68 -32.67
C LEU A 506 -18.96 8.75 -33.73
N ASP A 507 -19.72 9.83 -33.77
CA ASP A 507 -20.78 10.05 -34.77
C ASP A 507 -20.19 10.07 -36.18
N ASP A 508 -19.06 10.77 -36.37
CA ASP A 508 -18.32 10.75 -37.66
C ASP A 508 -17.78 9.37 -38.00
N TRP A 509 -17.34 8.62 -37.00
CA TRP A 509 -16.84 7.24 -37.19
C TRP A 509 -17.99 6.31 -37.61
N LEU A 510 -19.16 6.41 -36.96
CA LEU A 510 -20.36 5.63 -37.30
C LEU A 510 -20.83 5.86 -38.72
N GLN A 511 -20.82 7.13 -39.17
CA GLN A 511 -21.21 7.48 -40.54
C GLN A 511 -20.27 6.92 -41.63
N LYS A 512 -19.01 6.69 -41.28
CA LYS A 512 -17.99 6.14 -42.19
C LYS A 512 -18.00 4.60 -42.24
N GLN A 513 -18.68 3.93 -41.29
CA GLN A 513 -18.84 2.49 -41.32
C GLN A 513 -19.85 2.14 -42.39
N PRO A 514 -19.54 1.24 -43.35
CA PRO A 514 -20.50 0.82 -44.36
C PRO A 514 -21.69 0.15 -43.64
N SER A 515 -22.88 0.64 -43.92
CA SER A 515 -24.11 0.22 -43.23
C SER A 515 -24.47 -1.26 -43.47
N ASP A 516 -23.83 -1.95 -44.39
CA ASP A 516 -24.15 -3.34 -44.80
C ASP A 516 -22.97 -4.28 -45.10
N GLU A 517 -21.72 -3.80 -45.09
CA GLU A 517 -20.57 -4.68 -45.23
C GLU A 517 -19.95 -5.00 -43.87
N PRO A 518 -19.93 -6.31 -43.46
CA PRO A 518 -19.15 -6.70 -42.30
C PRO A 518 -17.67 -6.40 -42.55
N LEU A 519 -16.91 -6.09 -41.47
CA LEU A 519 -15.46 -6.03 -41.55
C LEU A 519 -14.96 -7.28 -42.28
N PRO A 520 -13.97 -7.20 -43.21
CA PRO A 520 -13.51 -8.33 -43.97
C PRO A 520 -13.06 -9.45 -43.03
N ILE A 521 -13.91 -10.48 -42.91
CA ILE A 521 -13.65 -11.65 -42.06
C ILE A 521 -12.98 -12.68 -43.00
N VAL A 522 -11.75 -13.05 -42.66
CA VAL A 522 -11.10 -14.22 -43.27
C VAL A 522 -11.96 -15.44 -42.91
N SER A 523 -12.37 -16.21 -43.91
CA SER A 523 -13.25 -17.37 -43.71
C SER A 523 -12.55 -18.35 -42.75
N ALA A 524 -13.30 -18.90 -41.77
CA ALA A 524 -12.78 -19.84 -40.77
C ALA A 524 -12.05 -21.07 -41.39
N ARG A 525 -12.30 -21.34 -42.69
CA ARG A 525 -11.61 -22.40 -43.45
C ARG A 525 -10.15 -22.08 -43.77
N ASP A 526 -9.79 -20.81 -43.92
CA ASP A 526 -8.42 -20.40 -44.23
C ASP A 526 -7.57 -20.27 -42.94
N GLY A 527 -8.21 -19.96 -41.82
CA GLY A 527 -7.57 -19.92 -40.49
C GLY A 527 -7.23 -21.29 -39.89
N GLU A 528 -8.14 -22.29 -40.06
CA GLU A 528 -7.85 -23.68 -39.67
C GLU A 528 -6.69 -24.29 -40.47
N ALA A 529 -6.58 -23.96 -41.76
CA ALA A 529 -5.48 -24.43 -42.61
C ALA A 529 -4.13 -23.80 -42.28
N ALA A 530 -4.11 -22.60 -41.72
CA ALA A 530 -2.88 -21.93 -41.24
C ALA A 530 -2.41 -22.47 -39.88
N LEU A 531 -3.35 -22.74 -38.96
CA LEU A 531 -3.04 -23.31 -37.63
C LEU A 531 -2.62 -24.78 -37.70
N MET A 532 -3.08 -25.58 -38.68
CA MET A 532 -2.66 -26.96 -38.85
C MET A 532 -1.32 -27.13 -39.60
N LYS A 533 -0.76 -26.09 -40.19
CA LYS A 533 0.53 -26.17 -40.88
C LYS A 533 1.74 -26.08 -39.96
N ASP A 534 1.57 -25.46 -38.79
CA ASP A 534 2.68 -25.30 -37.83
C ASP A 534 2.79 -26.44 -36.81
N ASP A 535 1.79 -27.36 -36.73
CA ASP A 535 1.75 -28.46 -35.75
C ASP A 535 2.13 -29.85 -36.31
N VAL A 536 2.58 -29.94 -37.58
CA VAL A 536 3.05 -31.21 -38.17
C VAL A 536 4.54 -31.10 -38.51
N GLY A 537 5.33 -30.93 -37.49
CA GLY A 537 6.78 -31.02 -37.51
C GLY A 537 7.31 -31.70 -36.25
N GLU A 538 7.62 -33.01 -36.40
CA GLU A 538 8.48 -33.80 -35.52
C GLU A 538 8.00 -34.16 -34.11
N ILE A 539 7.17 -35.21 -34.02
CA ILE A 539 7.33 -36.24 -32.98
C ILE A 539 7.49 -37.60 -33.69
N LEU A 540 8.70 -37.97 -34.02
CA LEU A 540 9.15 -39.35 -34.24
C LEU A 540 10.67 -39.43 -33.95
N VAL A 541 11.03 -39.87 -32.78
CA VAL A 541 11.96 -40.87 -32.26
C VAL A 541 12.19 -40.59 -30.79
#